data_cae4c9492a5075c94220f0cc308585ca
#
_entry.id   cae4c9492a5075c94220f0cc308585ca
#
_cell.length_a   1.000
_cell.length_b   1.000
_cell.length_c   1.000
_cell.angle_alpha   90.00
_cell.angle_beta   90.00
_cell.angle_gamma   90.00
#
_symmetry.space_group_name_H-M   'P 1'
#
loop_
_entity.id
_entity.type
_entity.pdbx_description
1 polymer ?
#
loop_
_entity_poly.entity_id
_entity_poly.type
_entity_poly.pdbx_seq_one_letter_code
_entity_poly.pdbx_strand_id
1 'polypeptide(L)'
;MKIAIGCDHGGLHLKQEIKELLSTLGHEVEDFGTHSTESCDYPDIAEPVAHAVVDGAADRGILICGTGIGFGIAANKIAGVRAALCHDTFSAHASREHNNANILTMGERVIGPGLAKDIVTIWLNTEFEGGRHARRVEKISALEK
;
A
#
# COMPACT_ATOMS: atom_id res chain seq x y z
N MET A 1 -12.32 -7.51 -1.47
CA MET A 1 -11.89 -6.63 -0.35
C MET A 1 -12.18 -5.19 -0.68
N LYS A 2 -12.21 -4.35 0.34
CA LYS A 2 -12.24 -2.90 0.18
C LYS A 2 -10.82 -2.36 0.30
N ILE A 3 -10.35 -1.66 -0.73
CA ILE A 3 -8.99 -1.14 -0.85
C ILE A 3 -9.02 0.39 -0.80
N ALA A 4 -8.29 0.97 0.14
CA ALA A 4 -8.05 2.41 0.17
C ALA A 4 -6.83 2.70 -0.72
N ILE A 5 -6.98 3.55 -1.70
CA ILE A 5 -5.88 3.92 -2.60
C ILE A 5 -5.65 5.43 -2.58
N GLY A 6 -4.39 5.81 -2.63
CA GLY A 6 -4.00 7.21 -2.71
C GLY A 6 -2.71 7.38 -3.51
N CYS A 7 -2.51 8.57 -4.01
CA CYS A 7 -1.27 8.97 -4.66
C CYS A 7 -1.00 10.45 -4.44
N ASP A 8 0.24 10.87 -4.65
CA ASP A 8 0.56 12.27 -4.86
C ASP A 8 0.58 12.57 -6.36
N HIS A 9 1.03 13.78 -6.72
CA HIS A 9 1.13 14.18 -8.14
C HIS A 9 2.09 13.30 -8.95
N GLY A 10 3.04 12.63 -8.32
CA GLY A 10 4.00 11.75 -8.98
C GLY A 10 3.49 10.35 -9.24
N GLY A 11 2.33 9.97 -8.72
CA GLY A 11 1.74 8.64 -8.87
C GLY A 11 0.36 8.60 -9.52
N LEU A 12 -0.09 9.73 -10.08
CA LEU A 12 -1.46 9.85 -10.57
C LEU A 12 -1.80 8.87 -11.70
N HIS A 13 -0.92 8.72 -12.68
CA HIS A 13 -1.17 7.84 -13.82
C HIS A 13 -1.18 6.37 -13.41
N LEU A 14 -0.22 5.97 -12.58
CA LEU A 14 -0.17 4.60 -12.10
C LEU A 14 -1.36 4.27 -11.20
N LYS A 15 -1.81 5.22 -10.37
CA LYS A 15 -3.02 5.03 -9.57
C LYS A 15 -4.22 4.69 -10.44
N GLN A 16 -4.41 5.37 -11.56
CA GLN A 16 -5.51 5.09 -12.47
C GLN A 16 -5.44 3.67 -13.04
N GLU A 17 -4.25 3.25 -13.46
CA GLU A 17 -4.01 1.88 -13.95
C GLU A 17 -4.35 0.82 -12.87
N ILE A 18 -3.92 1.06 -11.65
CA ILE A 18 -4.17 0.14 -10.53
C ILE A 18 -5.65 0.14 -10.13
N LYS A 19 -6.33 1.28 -10.15
CA LYS A 19 -7.78 1.33 -9.89
C LYS A 19 -8.55 0.47 -10.88
N GLU A 20 -8.21 0.53 -12.16
CA GLU A 20 -8.84 -0.30 -13.18
C GLU A 20 -8.60 -1.78 -12.91
N LEU A 21 -7.37 -2.14 -12.55
CA LEU A 21 -7.04 -3.52 -12.18
C LEU A 21 -7.87 -4.00 -10.98
N LEU A 22 -7.95 -3.20 -9.93
CA LEU A 22 -8.70 -3.56 -8.72
C LEU A 22 -10.18 -3.78 -9.02
N SER A 23 -10.75 -2.92 -9.86
CA SER A 23 -12.14 -3.06 -10.31
C SER A 23 -12.35 -4.35 -11.10
N THR A 24 -11.45 -4.67 -12.02
CA THR A 24 -11.48 -5.91 -12.81
C THR A 24 -11.38 -7.14 -11.91
N LEU A 25 -10.59 -7.07 -10.85
CA LEU A 25 -10.44 -8.16 -9.88
C LEU A 25 -11.61 -8.27 -8.88
N GLY A 26 -12.57 -7.38 -8.97
CA GLY A 26 -13.77 -7.43 -8.13
C GLY A 26 -13.64 -6.76 -6.76
N HIS A 27 -12.61 -5.94 -6.55
CA HIS A 27 -12.43 -5.22 -5.30
C HIS A 27 -13.19 -3.88 -5.31
N GLU A 28 -13.66 -3.47 -4.14
CA GLU A 28 -14.21 -2.14 -3.92
C GLU A 28 -13.06 -1.19 -3.62
N VAL A 29 -13.07 -0.02 -4.25
CA VAL A 29 -11.97 0.95 -4.15
C VAL A 29 -12.48 2.29 -3.64
N GLU A 30 -11.82 2.81 -2.61
CA GLU A 30 -12.01 4.18 -2.15
C GLU A 30 -10.75 4.98 -2.46
N ASP A 31 -10.91 6.01 -3.28
CA ASP A 31 -9.80 6.85 -3.74
C ASP A 31 -9.69 8.10 -2.87
N PHE A 32 -8.58 8.21 -2.14
CA PHE A 32 -8.30 9.33 -1.22
C PHE A 32 -7.56 10.50 -1.89
N GLY A 33 -7.34 10.43 -3.21
CA GLY A 33 -6.62 11.47 -3.97
C GLY A 33 -5.12 11.14 -4.08
N THR A 34 -4.32 12.03 -4.69
CA THR A 34 -4.78 13.28 -5.29
C THR A 34 -5.46 13.03 -6.65
N HIS A 35 -6.08 14.06 -7.22
CA HIS A 35 -6.82 13.95 -8.49
C HIS A 35 -6.27 14.88 -9.57
N SER A 36 -5.13 15.51 -9.32
CA SER A 36 -4.49 16.42 -10.27
C SER A 36 -2.98 16.24 -10.28
N THR A 37 -2.33 16.82 -11.30
CA THR A 37 -0.88 16.82 -11.42
C THR A 37 -0.20 17.95 -10.65
N GLU A 38 -0.98 18.79 -9.97
CA GLU A 38 -0.42 19.84 -9.13
C GLU A 38 0.32 19.27 -7.93
N SER A 39 1.45 19.88 -7.58
CA SER A 39 2.25 19.46 -6.43
C SER A 39 1.42 19.45 -5.15
N CYS A 40 1.53 18.38 -4.39
CA CYS A 40 0.87 18.24 -3.09
C CYS A 40 1.81 17.52 -2.13
N ASP A 41 1.51 17.62 -0.84
CA ASP A 41 2.29 16.98 0.20
C ASP A 41 1.78 15.56 0.46
N TYR A 42 2.62 14.58 0.16
CA TYR A 42 2.23 13.16 0.25
C TYR A 42 1.80 12.72 1.67
N PRO A 43 2.32 13.26 2.79
CA PRO A 43 1.85 12.87 4.12
C PRO A 43 0.36 13.16 4.34
N ASP A 44 -0.17 14.20 3.71
CA ASP A 44 -1.59 14.56 3.81
C ASP A 44 -2.51 13.52 3.15
N ILE A 45 -1.98 12.71 2.25
CA ILE A 45 -2.68 11.58 1.63
C ILE A 45 -2.42 10.28 2.40
N ALA A 46 -1.18 10.09 2.87
CA ALA A 46 -0.80 8.87 3.59
C ALA A 46 -1.62 8.70 4.88
N GLU A 47 -1.82 9.76 5.63
CA GLU A 47 -2.50 9.73 6.92
C GLU A 47 -3.94 9.19 6.81
N PRO A 48 -4.82 9.77 5.96
CA PRO A 48 -6.20 9.25 5.85
C PRO A 48 -6.27 7.82 5.31
N VAL A 49 -5.39 7.43 4.39
CA VAL A 49 -5.34 6.04 3.91
C VAL A 49 -4.93 5.10 5.05
N ALA A 50 -3.91 5.47 5.81
CA ALA A 50 -3.45 4.68 6.95
C ALA A 50 -4.55 4.50 7.99
N HIS A 51 -5.26 5.58 8.35
CA HIS A 51 -6.37 5.50 9.28
C HIS A 51 -7.52 4.64 8.77
N ALA A 52 -7.85 4.74 7.48
CA ALA A 52 -8.89 3.88 6.90
C ALA A 52 -8.57 2.39 7.07
N VAL A 53 -7.29 2.02 6.95
CA VAL A 53 -6.85 0.63 7.12
C VAL A 53 -6.87 0.21 8.59
N VAL A 54 -6.28 0.99 9.49
CA VAL A 54 -6.19 0.60 10.90
C VAL A 54 -7.52 0.66 11.63
N ASP A 55 -8.44 1.53 11.20
CA ASP A 55 -9.77 1.66 11.78
C ASP A 55 -10.78 0.65 11.21
N GLY A 56 -10.37 -0.15 10.23
CA GLY A 56 -11.20 -1.18 9.63
C GLY A 56 -12.17 -0.70 8.57
N ALA A 57 -12.09 0.57 8.15
CA ALA A 57 -12.90 1.10 7.05
C ALA A 57 -12.46 0.54 5.70
N ALA A 58 -11.21 0.15 5.57
CA ALA A 58 -10.67 -0.58 4.43
C ALA A 58 -9.88 -1.78 4.91
N ASP A 59 -9.81 -2.83 4.09
CA ASP A 59 -9.06 -4.04 4.43
C ASP A 59 -7.56 -3.85 4.24
N ARG A 60 -7.16 -3.16 3.17
CA ARG A 60 -5.76 -2.87 2.84
C ARG A 60 -5.64 -1.53 2.14
N GLY A 61 -4.44 -1.00 2.10
CA GLY A 61 -4.14 0.26 1.44
C GLY A 61 -3.06 0.14 0.36
N ILE A 62 -3.12 1.00 -0.64
CA ILE A 62 -2.11 1.13 -1.69
C ILE A 62 -1.79 2.61 -1.85
N LEU A 63 -0.51 2.97 -1.77
CA LEU A 63 -0.05 4.35 -1.89
C LEU A 63 1.03 4.44 -2.98
N ILE A 64 0.84 5.35 -3.92
CA ILE A 64 1.71 5.49 -5.08
C ILE A 64 2.20 6.92 -5.20
N CYS A 65 3.51 7.09 -5.21
CA CYS A 65 4.16 8.38 -5.49
C CYS A 65 5.25 8.20 -6.54
N GLY A 66 6.20 9.10 -6.60
CA GLY A 66 7.32 8.96 -7.55
C GLY A 66 8.24 7.79 -7.21
N THR A 67 8.50 7.55 -5.93
CA THR A 67 9.41 6.50 -5.46
C THR A 67 8.75 5.48 -4.53
N GLY A 68 7.64 5.82 -3.92
CA GLY A 68 7.00 5.01 -2.87
C GLY A 68 7.65 5.15 -1.49
N ILE A 69 8.81 5.80 -1.41
CA ILE A 69 9.61 5.86 -0.18
C ILE A 69 8.94 6.74 0.89
N GLY A 70 8.62 7.98 0.53
CA GLY A 70 8.00 8.92 1.47
C GLY A 70 6.65 8.43 2.01
N PHE A 71 5.84 7.83 1.17
CA PHE A 71 4.58 7.23 1.59
C PHE A 71 4.80 6.11 2.60
N GLY A 72 5.79 5.26 2.39
CA GLY A 72 6.11 4.19 3.33
C GLY A 72 6.53 4.72 4.69
N ILE A 73 7.41 5.72 4.69
CA ILE A 73 7.87 6.35 5.93
C ILE A 73 6.70 6.99 6.69
N ALA A 74 5.89 7.79 5.97
CA ALA A 74 4.76 8.49 6.59
C ALA A 74 3.69 7.51 7.12
N ALA A 75 3.30 6.53 6.32
CA ALA A 75 2.29 5.55 6.72
C ALA A 75 2.72 4.75 7.95
N ASN A 76 3.99 4.35 8.01
CA ASN A 76 4.53 3.59 9.14
C ASN A 76 4.63 4.40 10.44
N LYS A 77 4.37 5.70 10.43
CA LYS A 77 4.25 6.49 11.66
C LYS A 77 2.92 6.27 12.38
N ILE A 78 1.95 5.71 11.69
CA ILE A 78 0.62 5.45 12.26
C ILE A 78 0.62 4.07 12.91
N ALA A 79 0.24 4.00 14.18
CA ALA A 79 0.17 2.73 14.91
C ALA A 79 -0.78 1.74 14.21
N GLY A 80 -0.34 0.49 14.08
CA GLY A 80 -1.09 -0.56 13.37
C GLY A 80 -0.78 -0.68 11.89
N VAL A 81 -0.06 0.27 11.31
CA VAL A 81 0.36 0.21 9.91
C VAL A 81 1.64 -0.60 9.75
N ARG A 82 1.66 -1.49 8.77
CA ARG A 82 2.84 -2.19 8.27
C ARG A 82 2.90 -1.94 6.77
N ALA A 83 3.49 -0.81 6.40
CA ALA A 83 3.65 -0.42 4.99
C ALA A 83 4.93 -1.01 4.43
N ALA A 84 4.82 -1.63 3.27
CA ALA A 84 5.95 -2.24 2.57
C ALA A 84 6.13 -1.60 1.19
N LEU A 85 7.32 -1.09 0.95
CA LEU A 85 7.73 -0.62 -0.38
C LEU A 85 8.16 -1.84 -1.19
N CYS A 86 7.42 -2.15 -2.26
CA CYS A 86 7.72 -3.31 -3.09
C CYS A 86 7.82 -2.90 -4.55
N HIS A 87 9.00 -3.14 -5.14
CA HIS A 87 9.26 -2.91 -6.56
C HIS A 87 9.60 -4.20 -7.31
N ASP A 88 9.34 -5.34 -6.69
CA ASP A 88 9.48 -6.66 -7.30
C ASP A 88 8.42 -7.60 -6.74
N THR A 89 8.17 -8.70 -7.44
CA THR A 89 7.12 -9.64 -7.07
C THR A 89 7.50 -10.49 -5.86
N PHE A 90 8.78 -10.79 -5.69
CA PHE A 90 9.25 -11.55 -4.54
C PHE A 90 9.01 -10.78 -3.23
N SER A 91 9.41 -9.50 -3.19
CA SER A 91 9.19 -8.65 -2.01
C SER A 91 7.70 -8.46 -1.72
N ALA A 92 6.89 -8.30 -2.76
CA ALA A 92 5.43 -8.18 -2.60
C ALA A 92 4.85 -9.44 -1.93
N HIS A 93 5.22 -10.62 -2.41
CA HIS A 93 4.81 -11.89 -1.82
C HIS A 93 5.28 -12.01 -0.37
N ALA A 94 6.56 -11.79 -0.12
CA ALA A 94 7.15 -11.92 1.22
C ALA A 94 6.57 -10.91 2.21
N SER A 95 6.28 -9.69 1.78
CA SER A 95 5.70 -8.68 2.66
C SER A 95 4.34 -9.10 3.23
N ARG A 96 3.59 -9.89 2.48
CA ARG A 96 2.34 -10.47 2.95
C ARG A 96 2.57 -11.74 3.75
N GLU A 97 3.27 -12.70 3.16
CA GLU A 97 3.46 -14.01 3.74
C GLU A 97 4.19 -13.96 5.09
N HIS A 98 5.21 -13.11 5.20
CA HIS A 98 6.05 -13.02 6.39
C HIS A 98 5.74 -11.83 7.29
N ASN A 99 5.40 -10.68 6.73
CA ASN A 99 5.29 -9.43 7.49
C ASN A 99 3.86 -8.97 7.72
N ASN A 100 2.88 -9.62 7.10
CA ASN A 100 1.48 -9.24 7.16
C ASN A 100 1.29 -7.74 6.85
N ALA A 101 1.99 -7.26 5.83
CA ALA A 101 1.90 -5.87 5.41
C ALA A 101 0.46 -5.53 5.02
N ASN A 102 -0.06 -4.42 5.55
CA ASN A 102 -1.42 -3.99 5.27
C ASN A 102 -1.51 -2.76 4.36
N ILE A 103 -0.36 -2.15 4.07
CA ILE A 103 -0.25 -1.09 3.07
C ILE A 103 0.92 -1.41 2.14
N LEU A 104 0.66 -1.31 0.83
CA LEU A 104 1.67 -1.45 -0.22
C LEU A 104 2.02 -0.07 -0.74
N THR A 105 3.31 0.23 -0.87
CA THR A 105 3.76 1.45 -1.53
C THR A 105 4.63 1.14 -2.74
N MET A 106 4.57 1.98 -3.76
CA MET A 106 5.36 1.84 -4.97
C MET A 106 5.57 3.17 -5.66
N GLY A 107 6.52 3.22 -6.57
CA GLY A 107 6.90 4.42 -7.27
C GLY A 107 6.65 4.36 -8.78
N GLU A 108 5.85 5.29 -9.28
CA GLU A 108 5.56 5.39 -10.72
C GLU A 108 6.81 5.65 -11.56
N ARG A 109 7.80 6.33 -10.99
CA ARG A 109 9.07 6.64 -11.67
C ARG A 109 10.07 5.49 -11.62
N VAL A 110 9.77 4.44 -10.86
CA VAL A 110 10.69 3.31 -10.66
C VAL A 110 10.26 2.10 -11.46
N ILE A 111 8.96 1.80 -11.48
CA ILE A 111 8.43 0.61 -12.17
C ILE A 111 7.36 1.01 -13.18
N GLY A 112 7.27 0.19 -14.24
CA GLY A 112 6.21 0.36 -15.22
C GLY A 112 4.88 -0.25 -14.79
N PRO A 113 3.78 0.05 -15.50
CA PRO A 113 2.45 -0.42 -15.13
C PRO A 113 2.31 -1.95 -15.18
N GLY A 114 3.01 -2.63 -16.07
CA GLY A 114 2.97 -4.10 -16.15
C GLY A 114 3.46 -4.75 -14.86
N LEU A 115 4.65 -4.37 -14.40
CA LEU A 115 5.21 -4.89 -13.16
C LEU A 115 4.36 -4.47 -11.95
N ALA A 116 3.87 -3.23 -11.93
CA ALA A 116 3.02 -2.74 -10.85
C ALA A 116 1.74 -3.60 -10.71
N LYS A 117 1.12 -3.96 -11.82
CA LYS A 117 -0.08 -4.83 -11.82
C LYS A 117 0.22 -6.22 -11.29
N ASP A 118 1.38 -6.80 -11.65
CA ASP A 118 1.81 -8.10 -11.14
C ASP A 118 2.06 -8.03 -9.63
N ILE A 119 2.72 -6.98 -9.16
CA ILE A 119 2.97 -6.75 -7.74
C ILE A 119 1.66 -6.66 -6.95
N VAL A 120 0.73 -5.84 -7.41
CA VAL A 120 -0.57 -5.66 -6.74
C VAL A 120 -1.35 -6.98 -6.70
N THR A 121 -1.40 -7.70 -7.81
CA THR A 121 -2.13 -8.98 -7.89
C THR A 121 -1.56 -10.00 -6.91
N ILE A 122 -0.24 -10.16 -6.86
CA ILE A 122 0.43 -11.07 -5.93
C ILE A 122 0.18 -10.64 -4.49
N TRP A 123 0.33 -9.34 -4.21
CA TRP A 123 0.16 -8.81 -2.85
C TRP A 123 -1.25 -9.00 -2.33
N LEU A 124 -2.27 -8.80 -3.16
CA LEU A 124 -3.66 -9.00 -2.75
C LEU A 124 -4.02 -10.46 -2.52
N ASN A 125 -3.38 -11.38 -3.25
CA ASN A 125 -3.70 -12.81 -3.21
C ASN A 125 -2.82 -13.63 -2.27
N THR A 126 -1.87 -13.01 -1.56
CA THR A 126 -1.00 -13.72 -0.63
C THR A 126 -1.52 -13.59 0.80
N GLU A 127 -1.74 -14.73 1.44
CA GLU A 127 -2.15 -14.80 2.85
C GLU A 127 -0.95 -14.69 3.78
N PHE A 128 -1.20 -14.26 5.01
CA PHE A 128 -0.17 -14.28 6.05
C PHE A 128 0.03 -15.72 6.54
N GLU A 129 1.28 -16.18 6.55
CA GLU A 129 1.63 -17.54 6.96
C GLU A 129 1.43 -17.76 8.47
N GLY A 130 1.62 -16.74 9.28
CA GLY A 130 1.55 -16.87 10.74
C GLY A 130 2.75 -17.60 11.32
N GLY A 131 2.52 -18.49 12.28
CA GLY A 131 3.59 -19.24 12.91
C GLY A 131 4.66 -18.35 13.55
N ARG A 132 5.93 -18.62 13.25
CA ARG A 132 7.07 -17.83 13.76
C ARG A 132 7.00 -16.36 13.30
N HIS A 133 6.38 -16.11 12.16
CA HIS A 133 6.23 -14.73 11.63
C HIS A 133 5.26 -13.92 12.47
N ALA A 134 4.20 -14.52 13.01
CA ALA A 134 3.25 -13.85 13.89
C ALA A 134 3.95 -13.28 15.12
N ARG A 135 4.83 -14.05 15.75
CA ARG A 135 5.62 -13.60 16.89
C ARG A 135 6.48 -12.38 16.55
N ARG A 136 7.10 -12.39 15.37
CA ARG A 136 7.95 -11.29 14.91
C ARG A 136 7.13 -10.04 14.61
N VAL A 137 5.98 -10.20 13.98
CA VAL A 137 5.04 -9.08 13.73
C VAL A 137 4.53 -8.48 15.05
N GLU A 138 4.22 -9.31 16.04
CA GLU A 138 3.82 -8.84 17.37
C GLU A 138 4.93 -8.01 18.04
N LYS A 139 6.20 -8.40 17.85
CA LYS A 139 7.34 -7.63 18.37
C LYS A 139 7.50 -6.28 17.65
N ILE A 140 7.17 -6.21 16.37
CA ILE A 140 7.12 -4.93 15.65
C ILE A 140 6.03 -4.05 16.26
N SER A 141 4.85 -4.58 16.47
CA SER A 141 3.73 -3.84 17.06
C SER A 141 4.05 -3.35 18.48
N ALA A 142 4.81 -4.11 19.24
CA ALA A 142 5.22 -3.71 20.59
C ALA A 142 6.18 -2.50 20.62
N LEU A 143 6.76 -2.13 19.49
CA LEU A 143 7.58 -0.93 19.37
C LEU A 143 6.74 0.36 19.23
N GLU A 144 5.46 0.23 18.98
CA GLU A 144 4.54 1.35 18.88
C GLU A 144 4.30 1.94 20.27
N LYS A 145 4.25 3.26 20.35
CA LYS A 145 4.09 3.97 21.63
C LYS A 145 2.90 4.91 21.60
#